data_eaa4b442cd8b8b3577103ad8634cc3b8
#
_entry.id   eaa4b442cd8b8b3577103ad8634cc3b8
#
_cell.length_a   1.000
_cell.length_b   1.000
_cell.length_c   1.000
_cell.angle_alpha   90.00
_cell.angle_beta   90.00
_cell.angle_gamma   90.00
#
_symmetry.space_group_name_H-M   'P 1'
#
loop_
_entity.id
_entity.type
_entity.pdbx_description
1 polymer ?
#
loop_
_entity_poly.entity_id
_entity_poly.type
_entity_poly.pdbx_seq_one_letter_code
_entity_poly.pdbx_strand_id
1 'polypeptide(L)' 'MTYHQEHLITYKNQLHPWCITRLHPKMRPQLIVRLRHRHDAEAHLQILKAKNPSASYEIVFDVTSQFSNSTLRQELP' A
#
# COMPACT_ATOMS: atom_id res chain seq x y z
N MET A 1 5.00 15.65 17.68
CA MET A 1 4.90 16.68 16.70
C MET A 1 4.74 16.10 15.32
N THR A 2 4.27 16.94 14.42
CA THR A 2 3.97 16.52 13.08
C THR A 2 5.18 15.93 12.37
N TYR A 3 6.30 16.61 12.45
CA TYR A 3 7.52 16.16 11.80
C TYR A 3 7.92 14.76 12.29
N HIS A 4 7.82 14.56 13.58
CA HIS A 4 8.20 13.29 14.17
C HIS A 4 7.29 12.17 13.69
N GLN A 5 6.00 12.45 13.56
CA GLN A 5 5.04 11.46 13.09
C GLN A 5 5.30 11.08 11.64
N GLU A 6 5.63 12.04 10.81
CA GLU A 6 5.93 11.77 9.41
C GLU A 6 7.13 10.86 9.28
N HIS A 7 8.13 11.11 10.11
CA HIS A 7 9.34 10.28 10.09
C HIS A 7 9.02 8.83 10.48
N LEU A 8 8.19 8.67 11.49
CA LEU A 8 7.81 7.33 11.94
C LEU A 8 7.00 6.59 10.89
N ILE A 9 6.10 7.29 10.21
CA ILE A 9 5.29 6.69 9.16
C ILE A 9 6.18 6.19 8.03
N THR A 10 7.14 7.00 7.61
CA THR A 10 8.07 6.61 6.56
C THR A 10 8.86 5.39 6.95
N TYR A 11 9.33 5.36 8.19
CA TYR A 11 10.10 4.24 8.68
C TYR A 11 9.28 2.95 8.66
N LYS A 12 8.04 3.01 9.12
CA LYS A 12 7.16 1.85 9.10
C LYS A 12 6.90 1.36 7.69
N ASN A 13 6.73 2.29 6.75
CA ASN A 13 6.50 1.91 5.36
C ASN A 13 7.69 1.19 4.77
N GLN A 14 8.90 1.59 5.15
CA GLN A 14 10.10 0.92 4.68
C GLN A 14 10.21 -0.49 5.25
N LEU A 15 9.70 -0.71 6.47
CA LEU A 15 9.70 -2.04 7.06
C LEU A 15 8.64 -2.95 6.47
N HIS A 16 7.60 -2.37 5.88
CA HIS A 16 6.49 -3.12 5.29
C HIS A 16 6.29 -2.69 3.85
N PRO A 17 7.21 -3.06 2.96
CA PRO A 17 7.17 -2.56 1.59
C PRO A 17 6.20 -3.29 0.67
N TRP A 18 5.74 -4.46 1.06
CA TRP A 18 4.85 -5.24 0.20
C TRP A 18 3.42 -4.79 0.42
N CYS A 19 2.86 -4.15 -0.61
CA CYS A 19 1.53 -3.56 -0.53
C CYS A 19 0.55 -4.37 -1.35
N ILE A 20 -0.64 -4.59 -0.81
CA ILE A 20 -1.73 -5.13 -1.60
C ILE A 20 -2.70 -4.01 -1.87
N THR A 21 -2.98 -3.77 -3.15
CA THR A 21 -3.91 -2.73 -3.56
C THR A 21 -5.11 -3.36 -4.24
N ARG A 22 -6.26 -2.73 -4.05
CA ARG A 22 -7.48 -3.09 -4.76
C ARG A 22 -7.65 -2.14 -5.93
N LEU A 23 -7.84 -2.72 -7.11
CA LEU A 23 -7.99 -1.94 -8.33
C LEU A 23 -9.45 -1.64 -8.57
N HIS A 24 -9.72 -0.41 -8.92
CA HIS A 24 -11.07 0.05 -9.23
C HIS A 24 -11.10 0.57 -10.66
N PRO A 25 -12.16 0.27 -11.42
CA PRO A 25 -12.21 0.68 -12.82
C PRO A 25 -12.12 2.19 -13.02
N LYS A 26 -12.68 2.96 -12.10
CA LYS A 26 -12.77 4.40 -12.29
C LYS A 26 -12.14 5.20 -11.17
N MET A 27 -11.40 4.55 -10.30
CA MET A 27 -10.82 5.20 -9.13
C MET A 27 -9.37 4.78 -8.99
N ARG A 28 -8.63 5.53 -8.21
CA ARG A 28 -7.26 5.18 -7.92
C ARG A 28 -7.20 3.87 -7.16
N PRO A 29 -6.11 3.13 -7.33
CA PRO A 29 -5.92 1.92 -6.53
C PRO A 29 -6.00 2.24 -5.05
N GLN A 30 -6.64 1.38 -4.31
CA GLN A 30 -6.82 1.56 -2.87
C GLN A 30 -5.86 0.65 -2.12
N LEU A 31 -5.04 1.22 -1.25
CA LEU A 31 -4.16 0.44 -0.42
C LEU A 31 -4.97 -0.31 0.62
N ILE A 32 -4.81 -1.63 0.64
CA ILE A 32 -5.53 -2.48 1.59
C ILE A 32 -4.66 -2.80 2.79
N VAL A 33 -3.42 -3.23 2.54
CA VAL A 33 -2.55 -3.65 3.64
C VAL A 33 -1.11 -3.59 3.18
N ARG A 34 -0.20 -3.36 4.12
CA ARG A 34 1.23 -3.43 3.88
C ARG A 34 1.79 -4.57 4.70
N LEU A 35 2.71 -5.33 4.09
CA LEU A 35 3.27 -6.51 4.72
C LEU A 35 4.77 -6.49 4.58
N ARG A 36 5.42 -7.22 5.47
CA ARG A 36 6.88 -7.21 5.54
C ARG A 36 7.51 -8.12 4.50
N HIS A 37 6.90 -9.26 4.24
CA HIS A 37 7.48 -10.26 3.36
C HIS A 37 6.57 -10.56 2.19
N ARG A 38 7.19 -10.92 1.07
CA ARG A 38 6.45 -11.20 -0.13
C ARG A 38 5.51 -12.38 0.02
N HIS A 39 5.98 -13.46 0.65
CA HIS A 39 5.14 -14.64 0.76
C HIS A 39 3.94 -14.38 1.66
N ASP A 40 4.08 -13.48 2.64
CA ASP A 40 2.94 -13.09 3.45
C ASP A 40 1.93 -12.32 2.62
N ALA A 41 2.42 -11.46 1.74
CA ALA A 41 1.54 -10.71 0.85
C ALA A 41 0.79 -11.66 -0.09
N GLU A 42 1.48 -12.65 -0.62
CA GLU A 42 0.84 -13.61 -1.51
C GLU A 42 -0.23 -14.42 -0.80
N ALA A 43 0.06 -14.85 0.42
CA ALA A 43 -0.92 -15.58 1.20
C ALA A 43 -2.14 -14.71 1.52
N HIS A 44 -1.90 -13.47 1.89
CA HIS A 44 -2.98 -12.54 2.20
C HIS A 44 -3.82 -12.25 0.96
N LEU A 45 -3.16 -12.13 -0.18
CA LEU A 45 -3.84 -11.89 -1.44
C LEU A 45 -4.83 -13.00 -1.75
N GLN A 46 -4.45 -14.25 -1.51
CA GLN A 46 -5.34 -15.37 -1.76
C GLN A 46 -6.57 -15.34 -0.88
N ILE A 47 -6.40 -14.92 0.36
CA ILE A 47 -7.53 -14.78 1.27
C ILE A 47 -8.46 -13.70 0.77
N LEU A 48 -7.92 -12.58 0.32
CA LEU A 48 -8.74 -11.49 -0.20
C LEU A 48 -9.52 -11.92 -1.44
N LYS A 49 -8.85 -12.62 -2.34
CA LYS A 49 -9.51 -13.10 -3.56
C LYS A 49 -10.62 -14.09 -3.25
N ALA A 50 -10.41 -14.93 -2.26
CA ALA A 50 -11.43 -15.89 -1.87
C ALA A 50 -12.66 -15.21 -1.30
N LYS A 51 -12.46 -14.14 -0.54
CA LYS A 51 -13.56 -13.40 0.05
C LYS A 51 -14.29 -12.51 -0.94
N ASN A 52 -13.56 -11.99 -1.91
CA ASN A 52 -14.11 -11.06 -2.89
C ASN A 52 -13.69 -11.46 -4.30
N PRO A 53 -14.28 -12.53 -4.84
CA PRO A 53 -13.82 -13.05 -6.14
C PRO A 53 -13.98 -12.06 -7.29
N SER A 54 -14.91 -11.13 -7.17
CA SER A 54 -15.14 -10.17 -8.24
C SER A 54 -14.22 -8.96 -8.17
N ALA A 55 -13.46 -8.82 -7.08
CA ALA A 55 -12.54 -7.68 -6.93
C ALA A 55 -11.19 -8.03 -7.54
N SER A 56 -10.48 -7.01 -7.98
CA SER A 56 -9.13 -7.16 -8.54
C SER A 56 -8.13 -6.62 -7.54
N TYR A 57 -7.06 -7.39 -7.32
CA TYR A 57 -6.01 -6.99 -6.39
C TYR A 57 -4.66 -7.10 -7.06
N GLU A 58 -3.70 -6.34 -6.54
CA GLU A 58 -2.34 -6.33 -7.06
C GLU A 58 -1.36 -6.21 -5.93
N ILE A 59 -0.22 -6.90 -6.04
CA ILE A 59 0.87 -6.78 -5.08
C ILE A 59 1.89 -5.82 -5.67
N VAL A 60 2.28 -4.81 -4.88
CA VAL A 60 3.23 -3.80 -5.29
C VAL A 60 4.34 -3.69 -4.25
N PHE A 61 5.58 -3.62 -4.70
CA PHE A 61 6.70 -3.40 -3.81
C PHE A 61 6.96 -1.90 -3.73
N ASP A 62 6.77 -1.31 -2.56
CA ASP A 62 6.86 0.14 -2.39
C ASP A 62 7.55 0.48 -1.08
N VAL A 63 8.81 0.87 -1.16
CA VAL A 63 9.57 1.26 0.02
C VAL A 63 9.54 2.75 0.25
N THR A 64 8.93 3.51 -0.65
CA THR A 64 9.00 4.96 -0.61
C THR A 64 7.75 5.63 -0.11
N SER A 65 6.77 4.87 0.35
CA SER A 65 5.49 5.44 0.76
C SER A 65 4.81 6.18 -0.38
N GLN A 66 4.86 5.57 -1.55
CA GLN A 66 4.36 6.22 -2.74
C GLN A 66 2.94 6.75 -2.59
N PHE A 67 2.11 6.02 -1.88
CA PHE A 67 0.72 6.41 -1.72
C PHE A 67 0.56 7.67 -0.87
N SER A 68 1.41 7.81 0.14
CA SER A 68 1.41 9.02 0.95
C SER A 68 2.07 10.17 0.24
N ASN A 69 3.18 9.88 -0.44
CA ASN A 69 3.97 10.92 -1.08
C ASN A 69 3.27 11.53 -2.27
N SER A 70 2.38 10.81 -2.91
CA SER A 70 1.69 11.38 -4.07
C SER A 70 0.91 12.61 -3.67
N THR A 71 0.37 12.64 -2.46
CA THR A 71 -0.34 13.80 -1.97
C THR A 71 0.63 14.97 -1.77
N LEU A 72 1.77 14.69 -1.21
CA LEU A 72 2.75 15.75 -0.97
C LEU A 72 3.27 16.31 -2.28
N ARG A 73 3.49 15.46 -3.25
CA ARG A 73 3.99 15.92 -4.53
C ARG A 73 3.04 16.85 -5.21
N GLN A 74 1.76 16.60 -5.07
CA GLN A 74 0.75 17.44 -5.69
C GLN A 74 0.76 18.84 -5.11
N GLU A 75 1.21 18.95 -3.89
CA GLU A 75 1.26 20.25 -3.24
C GLU A 75 2.52 21.01 -3.56
N LEU A 76 3.51 20.33 -4.12
CA LEU A 76 4.82 20.92 -4.32
C LEU A 76 5.11 21.46 -5.72
N PRO A 77 4.29 21.35 -6.66
CA PRO A 77 4.61 21.71 -8.04
C PRO A 77 5.18 23.10 -8.19
#